data_91e5b25466bfd4277ae3942a85862582
#
_entry.id   91e5b25466bfd4277ae3942a85862582
#
_cell.length_a   1.000
_cell.length_b   1.000
_cell.length_c   1.000
_cell.angle_alpha   90.00
_cell.angle_beta   90.00
_cell.angle_gamma   90.00
#
_symmetry.space_group_name_H-M   'P 1'
#
loop_
_entity.id
_entity.type
_entity.pdbx_description
1 polymer ?
#
loop_
_entity_poly.entity_id
_entity_poly.type
_entity_poly.pdbx_seq_one_letter_code
_entity_poly.pdbx_strand_id
1 'polypeptide(L)'
;MKATQAVLNKILDNCRHIEAGLVKRVLILYEEAEFFIGDNCLRFDQLKSCKPFFNGAMLDINFNNKHFAERYQALVKNNPNIDHATYLAWKEIDFEAYDVIICITYEEEALIKYLEAEYSAAILNGKWNVAIFSATLHYMKPLANCDIIFPSYDDLMDYAVSTAGMEPVELYLTAAEREWGNQWLRDRGLKDDEQLFIMLDSTSRKKKLLRTSVYFNILSYLLEQDKVKVLIFDEKNIGKEAFYRHWLGDEKAERLIFSKSLKLREDFCLLGSAYTKMIFGPCTGLMHCASSIYNNFIRNGMPRSDAPLMITYTGKYWRLDQIWDACITAYYWWGNSPLVNCLIIRKEADQPEMVELCNLNEEERNATDNLLFCDAYSDTMLINYLSSKLNRAPVVLMNAVA
;
A
#
# COMPACT_ATOMS: atom_id res chain seq x y z
N MET A 1 7.97 -39.95 -5.71
CA MET A 1 6.56 -39.86 -6.17
C MET A 1 5.55 -40.51 -5.22
N LYS A 2 5.66 -41.83 -4.82
CA LYS A 2 4.64 -42.43 -3.92
C LYS A 2 4.63 -41.84 -2.49
N ALA A 3 5.77 -41.47 -1.94
CA ALA A 3 5.87 -40.94 -0.57
C ALA A 3 5.35 -39.48 -0.48
N THR A 4 5.69 -38.64 -1.46
CA THR A 4 5.16 -37.25 -1.55
C THR A 4 3.63 -37.26 -1.59
N GLN A 5 3.04 -38.21 -2.33
CA GLN A 5 1.59 -38.35 -2.38
C GLN A 5 0.98 -38.76 -1.03
N ALA A 6 1.66 -39.62 -0.24
CA ALA A 6 1.16 -40.01 1.07
C ALA A 6 1.18 -38.84 2.09
N VAL A 7 2.26 -38.06 2.11
CA VAL A 7 2.37 -36.84 2.94
C VAL A 7 1.33 -35.81 2.55
N LEU A 8 1.20 -35.54 1.24
CA LEU A 8 0.19 -34.60 0.73
C LEU A 8 -1.23 -35.06 1.11
N ASN A 9 -1.57 -36.35 0.90
CA ASN A 9 -2.90 -36.86 1.25
C ASN A 9 -3.20 -36.69 2.75
N LYS A 10 -2.20 -36.89 3.63
CA LYS A 10 -2.37 -36.71 5.07
C LYS A 10 -2.61 -35.22 5.41
N ILE A 11 -1.87 -34.31 4.80
CA ILE A 11 -2.08 -32.84 4.95
C ILE A 11 -3.47 -32.46 4.47
N LEU A 12 -3.89 -32.94 3.28
CA LEU A 12 -5.24 -32.67 2.74
C LEU A 12 -6.36 -33.22 3.64
N ASP A 13 -6.12 -34.36 4.29
CA ASP A 13 -7.06 -34.91 5.26
C ASP A 13 -7.14 -34.04 6.51
N ASN A 14 -6.00 -33.57 7.03
CA ASN A 14 -5.98 -32.60 8.15
C ASN A 14 -6.71 -31.29 7.80
N CYS A 15 -6.56 -30.78 6.58
CA CYS A 15 -7.27 -29.56 6.14
C CYS A 15 -8.81 -29.71 6.21
N ARG A 16 -9.34 -30.93 5.96
CA ARG A 16 -10.81 -31.19 6.04
C ARG A 16 -11.33 -31.24 7.45
N HIS A 17 -10.49 -31.51 8.44
CA HIS A 17 -10.88 -31.74 9.83
C HIS A 17 -10.37 -30.65 10.77
N ILE A 18 -9.80 -29.55 10.24
CA ILE A 18 -9.30 -28.47 11.06
C ILE A 18 -10.48 -27.73 11.75
N GLU A 19 -10.38 -27.54 13.03
CA GLU A 19 -11.30 -26.73 13.81
C GLU A 19 -10.64 -25.38 14.15
N ALA A 20 -11.05 -24.30 13.50
CA ALA A 20 -10.42 -22.99 13.61
C ALA A 20 -10.25 -22.52 15.07
N GLY A 21 -11.24 -22.83 15.94
CA GLY A 21 -11.19 -22.48 17.36
C GLY A 21 -10.14 -23.23 18.20
N LEU A 22 -9.56 -24.32 17.68
CA LEU A 22 -8.52 -25.10 18.36
C LEU A 22 -7.11 -24.74 17.88
N VAL A 23 -6.98 -23.97 16.82
CA VAL A 23 -5.70 -23.53 16.26
C VAL A 23 -5.01 -22.56 17.24
N LYS A 24 -3.75 -22.84 17.54
CA LYS A 24 -2.94 -22.03 18.48
C LYS A 24 -1.88 -21.18 17.77
N ARG A 25 -1.30 -21.73 16.68
CA ARG A 25 -0.25 -21.04 15.93
C ARG A 25 -0.45 -21.20 14.43
N VAL A 26 -0.38 -20.07 13.74
CA VAL A 26 -0.49 -19.95 12.29
C VAL A 26 0.81 -19.38 11.74
N LEU A 27 1.35 -20.02 10.70
CA LEU A 27 2.46 -19.49 9.93
C LEU A 27 1.97 -19.04 8.56
N ILE A 28 2.26 -17.81 8.19
CA ILE A 28 2.12 -17.35 6.82
C ILE A 28 3.48 -17.42 6.14
N LEU A 29 3.56 -18.20 5.07
CA LEU A 29 4.72 -18.22 4.17
C LEU A 29 4.45 -17.27 3.03
N TYR A 30 5.15 -16.14 3.01
CA TYR A 30 4.95 -15.08 2.03
C TYR A 30 6.17 -14.93 1.12
N GLU A 31 5.93 -15.09 -0.18
CA GLU A 31 6.97 -14.91 -1.17
C GLU A 31 6.39 -14.26 -2.42
N GLU A 32 6.94 -13.13 -2.81
CA GLU A 32 6.58 -12.42 -4.03
C GLU A 32 7.84 -12.04 -4.80
N ALA A 33 7.81 -12.19 -6.12
CA ALA A 33 8.95 -11.89 -6.98
C ALA A 33 9.22 -10.38 -7.09
N GLU A 34 8.17 -9.57 -6.92
CA GLU A 34 8.25 -8.11 -7.04
C GLU A 34 7.62 -7.45 -5.82
N PHE A 35 8.22 -6.34 -5.36
CA PHE A 35 7.71 -5.58 -4.24
C PHE A 35 6.94 -4.34 -4.71
N PHE A 36 5.65 -4.32 -4.46
CA PHE A 36 4.78 -3.15 -4.68
C PHE A 36 4.26 -2.65 -3.33
N ILE A 37 4.71 -1.47 -2.91
CA ILE A 37 4.39 -0.91 -1.57
C ILE A 37 2.87 -0.87 -1.33
N GLY A 38 2.09 -0.36 -2.29
CA GLY A 38 0.64 -0.22 -2.14
C GLY A 38 -0.06 -1.56 -2.00
N ASP A 39 0.22 -2.50 -2.92
CA ASP A 39 -0.38 -3.83 -2.93
C ASP A 39 -0.06 -4.57 -1.62
N ASN A 40 1.20 -4.50 -1.16
CA ASN A 40 1.61 -5.14 0.08
C ASN A 40 1.01 -4.48 1.33
N CYS A 41 0.85 -3.15 1.34
CA CYS A 41 0.18 -2.45 2.44
C CYS A 41 -1.24 -2.98 2.65
N LEU A 42 -1.99 -3.14 1.56
CA LEU A 42 -3.37 -3.65 1.58
C LEU A 42 -3.41 -5.13 1.97
N ARG A 43 -2.55 -5.96 1.38
CA ARG A 43 -2.49 -7.40 1.65
C ARG A 43 -2.18 -7.71 3.11
N PHE A 44 -1.20 -7.02 3.69
CA PHE A 44 -0.83 -7.25 5.09
C PHE A 44 -1.91 -6.77 6.08
N ASP A 45 -2.70 -5.76 5.70
CA ASP A 45 -3.87 -5.40 6.50
C ASP A 45 -4.96 -6.47 6.44
N GLN A 46 -5.17 -7.10 5.28
CA GLN A 46 -6.15 -8.20 5.15
C GLN A 46 -5.82 -9.41 6.04
N LEU A 47 -4.53 -9.61 6.36
CA LEU A 47 -4.11 -10.67 7.30
C LEU A 47 -4.64 -10.44 8.73
N LYS A 48 -5.14 -9.24 9.06
CA LYS A 48 -5.80 -8.98 10.35
C LYS A 48 -6.99 -9.91 10.63
N SER A 49 -7.61 -10.45 9.60
CA SER A 49 -8.72 -11.39 9.70
C SER A 49 -8.30 -12.77 10.26
N CYS A 50 -7.04 -13.17 10.07
CA CYS A 50 -6.56 -14.47 10.50
C CYS A 50 -6.65 -14.64 12.03
N LYS A 51 -6.21 -13.63 12.79
CA LYS A 51 -6.16 -13.73 14.25
C LYS A 51 -7.54 -13.89 14.91
N PRO A 52 -8.57 -13.11 14.59
CA PRO A 52 -9.92 -13.35 15.11
C PRO A 52 -10.57 -14.62 14.55
N PHE A 53 -10.34 -14.98 13.29
CA PHE A 53 -10.85 -16.22 12.71
C PHE A 53 -10.36 -17.46 13.47
N PHE A 54 -9.08 -17.48 13.83
CA PHE A 54 -8.48 -18.53 14.63
C PHE A 54 -8.55 -18.30 16.16
N ASN A 55 -9.56 -17.57 16.63
CA ASN A 55 -9.81 -17.31 18.05
C ASN A 55 -8.60 -16.76 18.83
N GLY A 56 -7.81 -15.86 18.20
CA GLY A 56 -6.65 -15.23 18.82
C GLY A 56 -5.37 -16.06 18.76
N ALA A 57 -5.27 -17.02 17.86
CA ALA A 57 -4.04 -17.78 17.61
C ALA A 57 -2.84 -16.84 17.38
N MET A 58 -1.64 -17.30 17.76
CA MET A 58 -0.40 -16.61 17.42
C MET A 58 -0.18 -16.66 15.91
N LEU A 59 0.03 -15.50 15.30
CA LEU A 59 0.21 -15.34 13.86
C LEU A 59 1.63 -14.89 13.56
N ASP A 60 2.41 -15.77 12.97
CA ASP A 60 3.75 -15.49 12.50
C ASP A 60 3.76 -15.38 10.97
N ILE A 61 4.57 -14.47 10.43
CA ILE A 61 4.79 -14.34 8.99
C ILE A 61 6.27 -14.51 8.67
N ASN A 62 6.59 -15.38 7.73
CA ASN A 62 7.94 -15.54 7.21
C ASN A 62 8.03 -15.10 5.76
N PHE A 63 8.93 -14.16 5.49
CA PHE A 63 9.20 -13.64 4.16
C PHE A 63 10.38 -14.38 3.55
N ASN A 64 10.19 -15.13 2.50
CA ASN A 64 11.26 -15.90 1.86
C ASN A 64 12.22 -15.03 1.04
N ASN A 65 11.74 -13.88 0.53
CA ASN A 65 12.57 -12.99 -0.29
C ASN A 65 13.37 -11.99 0.57
N LYS A 66 14.60 -12.35 0.90
CA LYS A 66 15.51 -11.51 1.68
C LYS A 66 15.83 -10.15 1.02
N HIS A 67 15.70 -10.04 -0.30
CA HIS A 67 15.97 -8.79 -1.01
C HIS A 67 15.00 -7.67 -0.63
N PHE A 68 13.77 -8.02 -0.27
CA PHE A 68 12.74 -7.06 0.13
C PHE A 68 12.49 -7.04 1.65
N ALA A 69 13.29 -7.78 2.43
CA ALA A 69 13.11 -7.99 3.86
C ALA A 69 12.84 -6.68 4.62
N GLU A 70 13.69 -5.68 4.46
CA GLU A 70 13.56 -4.40 5.15
C GLU A 70 12.25 -3.65 4.79
N ARG A 71 11.80 -3.79 3.54
CA ARG A 71 10.56 -3.15 3.07
C ARG A 71 9.32 -3.84 3.60
N TYR A 72 9.33 -5.18 3.67
CA TYR A 72 8.25 -5.93 4.31
C TYR A 72 8.15 -5.61 5.79
N GLN A 73 9.30 -5.58 6.51
CA GLN A 73 9.32 -5.18 7.93
C GLN A 73 8.75 -3.79 8.14
N ALA A 74 9.06 -2.83 7.26
CA ALA A 74 8.53 -1.48 7.37
C ALA A 74 7.00 -1.45 7.34
N LEU A 75 6.37 -2.34 6.56
CA LEU A 75 4.92 -2.42 6.44
C LEU A 75 4.24 -3.15 7.60
N VAL A 76 4.85 -4.23 8.10
CA VAL A 76 4.22 -5.06 9.15
C VAL A 76 4.60 -4.64 10.57
N LYS A 77 5.61 -3.78 10.73
CA LYS A 77 6.08 -3.34 12.04
C LYS A 77 4.96 -2.72 12.87
N ASN A 78 4.87 -3.14 14.12
CA ASN A 78 3.84 -2.72 15.09
C ASN A 78 2.39 -3.15 14.72
N ASN A 79 2.21 -4.02 13.74
CA ASN A 79 0.88 -4.56 13.44
C ASN A 79 0.46 -5.50 14.58
N PRO A 80 -0.60 -5.20 15.35
CA PRO A 80 -1.01 -6.00 16.51
C PRO A 80 -1.57 -7.37 16.12
N ASN A 81 -1.85 -7.57 14.83
CA ASN A 81 -2.36 -8.84 14.31
C ASN A 81 -1.24 -9.80 13.86
N ILE A 82 0.04 -9.36 13.88
CA ILE A 82 1.20 -10.17 13.53
C ILE A 82 2.10 -10.23 14.76
N ASP A 83 2.31 -11.44 15.32
CA ASP A 83 3.12 -11.63 16.52
C ASP A 83 4.62 -11.58 16.18
N HIS A 84 5.04 -12.29 15.12
CA HIS A 84 6.43 -12.24 14.66
C HIS A 84 6.50 -12.13 13.13
N ALA A 85 7.45 -11.33 12.65
CA ALA A 85 7.81 -11.23 11.24
C ALA A 85 9.27 -11.65 11.07
N THR A 86 9.53 -12.70 10.29
CA THR A 86 10.84 -13.32 10.15
C THR A 86 11.29 -13.44 8.69
N TYR A 87 12.58 -13.77 8.48
CA TYR A 87 13.24 -13.98 7.18
C TYR A 87 14.09 -15.24 7.22
N LEU A 88 13.52 -16.31 7.72
CA LEU A 88 14.21 -17.58 7.91
C LEU A 88 14.18 -18.39 6.62
N ALA A 89 15.26 -19.09 6.32
CA ALA A 89 15.20 -20.18 5.35
C ALA A 89 14.38 -21.34 5.94
N TRP A 90 13.74 -22.15 5.12
CA TRP A 90 12.86 -23.24 5.60
C TRP A 90 13.53 -24.15 6.65
N LYS A 91 14.81 -24.47 6.49
CA LYS A 91 15.57 -25.28 7.45
C LYS A 91 15.77 -24.62 8.84
N GLU A 92 15.48 -23.34 8.93
CA GLU A 92 15.61 -22.56 10.17
C GLU A 92 14.24 -22.34 10.85
N ILE A 93 13.15 -22.73 10.16
CA ILE A 93 11.79 -22.66 10.68
C ILE A 93 11.49 -23.95 11.44
N ASP A 94 11.03 -23.83 12.67
CA ASP A 94 10.43 -24.93 13.41
C ASP A 94 8.98 -25.14 12.94
N PHE A 95 8.81 -25.91 11.87
CA PHE A 95 7.51 -26.16 11.28
C PHE A 95 6.57 -26.94 12.20
N GLU A 96 7.07 -27.82 13.04
CA GLU A 96 6.26 -28.62 14.00
C GLU A 96 5.58 -27.74 15.06
N ALA A 97 6.01 -26.48 15.20
CA ALA A 97 5.38 -25.52 16.12
C ALA A 97 4.05 -24.94 15.62
N TYR A 98 3.66 -25.20 14.37
CA TYR A 98 2.47 -24.59 13.74
C TYR A 98 1.38 -25.63 13.47
N ASP A 99 0.14 -25.25 13.80
CA ASP A 99 -1.05 -26.03 13.51
C ASP A 99 -1.56 -25.79 12.09
N VAL A 100 -1.42 -24.54 11.61
CA VAL A 100 -1.83 -24.12 10.27
C VAL A 100 -0.70 -23.37 9.57
N ILE A 101 -0.51 -23.67 8.30
CA ILE A 101 0.36 -22.92 7.40
C ILE A 101 -0.48 -22.35 6.27
N ILE A 102 -0.36 -21.05 6.01
CA ILE A 102 -1.01 -20.37 4.89
C ILE A 102 0.07 -19.96 3.88
N CYS A 103 -0.02 -20.52 2.69
CA CYS A 103 0.92 -20.26 1.61
C CYS A 103 0.45 -19.09 0.74
N ILE A 104 1.30 -18.08 0.59
CA ILE A 104 1.19 -16.98 -0.37
C ILE A 104 2.49 -17.01 -1.17
N THR A 105 2.64 -18.03 -2.01
CA THR A 105 3.88 -18.33 -2.75
C THR A 105 3.61 -19.17 -3.98
N TYR A 106 4.45 -19.07 -4.99
CA TYR A 106 4.44 -19.96 -6.15
C TYR A 106 5.30 -21.22 -5.95
N GLU A 107 5.90 -21.41 -4.76
CA GLU A 107 6.83 -22.50 -4.44
C GLU A 107 6.17 -23.65 -3.66
N GLU A 108 4.84 -23.87 -3.82
CA GLU A 108 4.12 -24.89 -3.06
C GLU A 108 4.63 -26.30 -3.37
N GLU A 109 5.05 -26.57 -4.63
CA GLU A 109 5.65 -27.86 -5.01
C GLU A 109 7.00 -28.09 -4.32
N ALA A 110 7.81 -27.06 -4.19
CA ALA A 110 9.08 -27.12 -3.48
C ALA A 110 8.85 -27.31 -1.97
N LEU A 111 7.84 -26.65 -1.41
CA LEU A 111 7.48 -26.79 0.00
C LEU A 111 7.04 -28.23 0.33
N ILE A 112 6.15 -28.84 -0.45
CA ILE A 112 5.70 -30.22 -0.15
C ILE A 112 6.86 -31.22 -0.26
N LYS A 113 7.78 -31.04 -1.22
CA LYS A 113 8.98 -31.87 -1.33
C LYS A 113 9.91 -31.72 -0.12
N TYR A 114 10.06 -30.48 0.38
CA TYR A 114 10.84 -30.19 1.58
C TYR A 114 10.20 -30.85 2.82
N LEU A 115 8.88 -30.70 3.00
CA LEU A 115 8.16 -31.31 4.13
C LEU A 115 8.20 -32.83 4.09
N GLU A 116 8.15 -33.43 2.91
CA GLU A 116 8.34 -34.86 2.75
C GLU A 116 9.73 -35.31 3.22
N ALA A 117 10.76 -34.59 2.78
CA ALA A 117 12.15 -34.98 3.11
C ALA A 117 12.44 -34.85 4.62
N GLU A 118 11.96 -33.83 5.27
CA GLU A 118 12.34 -33.51 6.65
C GLU A 118 11.30 -33.98 7.68
N TYR A 119 10.00 -33.98 7.34
CA TYR A 119 8.91 -34.16 8.31
C TYR A 119 7.96 -35.34 8.00
N SER A 120 8.24 -36.17 6.99
CA SER A 120 7.33 -37.23 6.59
C SER A 120 6.94 -38.18 7.73
N ALA A 121 7.89 -38.57 8.58
CA ALA A 121 7.61 -39.41 9.74
C ALA A 121 6.66 -38.74 10.75
N ALA A 122 6.86 -37.47 11.07
CA ALA A 122 6.02 -36.75 12.02
C ALA A 122 4.60 -36.55 11.48
N ILE A 123 4.45 -36.28 10.19
CA ILE A 123 3.14 -36.09 9.53
C ILE A 123 2.39 -37.43 9.43
N LEU A 124 3.03 -38.47 8.92
CA LEU A 124 2.35 -39.76 8.65
C LEU A 124 1.95 -40.51 9.91
N ASN A 125 2.72 -40.39 11.00
CA ASN A 125 2.39 -41.05 12.27
C ASN A 125 1.47 -40.16 13.17
N GLY A 126 1.06 -39.00 12.71
CA GLY A 126 0.16 -38.07 13.44
C GLY A 126 0.79 -37.35 14.61
N LYS A 127 2.13 -37.34 14.71
CA LYS A 127 2.85 -36.52 15.72
C LYS A 127 2.67 -35.02 15.42
N TRP A 128 2.62 -34.69 14.12
CA TRP A 128 2.38 -33.33 13.64
C TRP A 128 1.18 -33.31 12.68
N ASN A 129 0.05 -32.79 13.15
CA ASN A 129 -1.22 -32.74 12.42
C ASN A 129 -1.42 -31.36 11.77
N VAL A 130 -0.48 -30.95 10.92
CA VAL A 130 -0.55 -29.66 10.24
C VAL A 130 -1.62 -29.65 9.16
N ALA A 131 -2.36 -28.55 9.05
CA ALA A 131 -3.16 -28.18 7.89
C ALA A 131 -2.43 -27.11 7.07
N ILE A 132 -2.35 -27.27 5.75
CA ILE A 132 -1.67 -26.32 4.86
C ILE A 132 -2.65 -25.86 3.79
N PHE A 133 -2.85 -24.55 3.70
CA PHE A 133 -3.77 -23.92 2.76
C PHE A 133 -3.04 -22.95 1.84
N SER A 134 -3.53 -22.86 0.62
CA SER A 134 -3.07 -21.84 -0.34
C SER A 134 -3.97 -20.62 -0.29
N ALA A 135 -3.38 -19.44 -0.13
CA ALA A 135 -4.00 -18.16 -0.38
C ALA A 135 -3.37 -17.44 -1.60
N THR A 136 -2.52 -18.15 -2.34
CA THR A 136 -1.72 -17.58 -3.44
C THR A 136 -2.60 -16.95 -4.50
N LEU A 137 -3.66 -17.62 -4.97
CA LEU A 137 -4.55 -17.07 -5.99
C LEU A 137 -5.43 -15.91 -5.50
N HIS A 138 -5.61 -15.79 -4.19
CA HIS A 138 -6.33 -14.65 -3.60
C HIS A 138 -5.46 -13.38 -3.58
N TYR A 139 -4.18 -13.53 -3.28
CA TYR A 139 -3.26 -12.42 -3.10
C TYR A 139 -2.36 -12.14 -4.32
N MET A 140 -2.11 -13.14 -5.15
CA MET A 140 -1.19 -13.07 -6.29
C MET A 140 -1.89 -13.37 -7.60
N LYS A 141 -1.31 -12.89 -8.69
CA LYS A 141 -1.82 -13.23 -10.02
C LYS A 141 -1.46 -14.66 -10.37
N PRO A 142 -2.37 -15.41 -11.02
CA PRO A 142 -2.01 -16.68 -11.58
C PRO A 142 -0.83 -16.55 -12.57
N LEU A 143 0.19 -17.37 -12.39
CA LEU A 143 1.25 -17.54 -13.37
C LEU A 143 0.94 -18.78 -14.23
N ALA A 144 1.30 -18.72 -15.51
CA ALA A 144 0.99 -19.80 -16.47
C ALA A 144 1.56 -21.18 -16.09
N ASN A 145 2.59 -21.21 -15.23
CA ASN A 145 3.28 -22.44 -14.82
C ASN A 145 3.30 -22.59 -13.29
N CYS A 146 2.33 -22.04 -12.59
CA CYS A 146 2.23 -22.15 -11.14
C CYS A 146 1.27 -23.29 -10.77
N ASP A 147 1.82 -24.34 -10.16
CA ASP A 147 1.03 -25.45 -9.63
C ASP A 147 0.64 -25.13 -8.18
N ILE A 148 -0.63 -24.76 -7.98
CA ILE A 148 -1.23 -24.66 -6.64
C ILE A 148 -1.55 -26.08 -6.18
N ILE A 149 -0.96 -26.49 -5.07
CA ILE A 149 -1.04 -27.86 -4.55
C ILE A 149 -1.98 -27.96 -3.36
N PHE A 150 -1.97 -26.92 -2.50
CA PHE A 150 -2.80 -26.93 -1.30
C PHE A 150 -4.19 -26.34 -1.59
N PRO A 151 -5.23 -26.78 -0.85
CA PRO A 151 -6.57 -26.25 -1.01
C PRO A 151 -6.65 -24.80 -0.55
N SER A 152 -7.60 -24.04 -1.08
CA SER A 152 -8.00 -22.77 -0.51
C SER A 152 -8.67 -22.99 0.85
N TYR A 153 -8.55 -22.01 1.74
CA TYR A 153 -9.32 -21.98 2.99
C TYR A 153 -10.50 -21.01 2.83
N ASP A 154 -11.54 -21.50 2.16
CA ASP A 154 -12.66 -20.66 1.72
C ASP A 154 -13.35 -19.96 2.89
N ASP A 155 -13.56 -20.63 4.02
CA ASP A 155 -14.15 -20.03 5.23
C ASP A 155 -13.33 -18.83 5.75
N LEU A 156 -11.99 -18.91 5.71
CA LEU A 156 -11.13 -17.79 6.09
C LEU A 156 -11.21 -16.67 5.04
N MET A 157 -11.26 -17.00 3.76
CA MET A 157 -11.36 -16.01 2.69
C MET A 157 -12.71 -15.28 2.75
N ASP A 158 -13.80 -15.99 2.95
CA ASP A 158 -15.13 -15.42 3.12
C ASP A 158 -15.20 -14.54 4.37
N TYR A 159 -14.60 -14.97 5.47
CA TYR A 159 -14.48 -14.16 6.68
C TYR A 159 -13.65 -12.90 6.44
N ALA A 160 -12.54 -12.99 5.73
CA ALA A 160 -11.69 -11.85 5.39
C ALA A 160 -12.42 -10.83 4.51
N VAL A 161 -13.19 -11.29 3.52
CA VAL A 161 -14.00 -10.41 2.66
C VAL A 161 -15.12 -9.73 3.46
N SER A 162 -15.81 -10.46 4.32
CA SER A 162 -16.94 -9.92 5.11
C SER A 162 -16.51 -8.97 6.22
N THR A 163 -15.30 -9.10 6.75
CA THR A 163 -14.79 -8.28 7.86
C THR A 163 -13.79 -7.20 7.39
N ALA A 164 -12.72 -7.59 6.73
CA ALA A 164 -11.66 -6.68 6.31
C ALA A 164 -12.06 -5.78 5.13
N GLY A 165 -12.92 -6.27 4.23
CA GLY A 165 -13.42 -5.47 3.10
C GLY A 165 -14.30 -4.28 3.51
N MET A 166 -14.79 -4.27 4.75
CA MET A 166 -15.65 -3.21 5.28
C MET A 166 -14.89 -2.18 6.14
N GLU A 167 -13.67 -2.48 6.56
CA GLU A 167 -12.87 -1.59 7.40
C GLU A 167 -11.77 -0.89 6.60
N PRO A 168 -11.46 0.38 6.92
CA PRO A 168 -10.32 1.06 6.33
C PRO A 168 -9.01 0.33 6.61
N VAL A 169 -8.13 0.29 5.61
CA VAL A 169 -6.78 -0.29 5.73
C VAL A 169 -5.94 0.50 6.74
N GLU A 170 -5.17 -0.20 7.56
CA GLU A 170 -4.35 0.40 8.61
C GLU A 170 -2.86 0.08 8.46
N LEU A 171 -2.03 1.05 8.79
CA LEU A 171 -0.58 0.91 8.95
C LEU A 171 -0.17 1.57 10.28
N TYR A 172 0.57 0.84 11.09
CA TYR A 172 0.75 1.15 12.50
C TYR A 172 2.06 1.91 12.75
N LEU A 173 1.96 3.18 13.15
CA LEU A 173 3.08 3.97 13.68
C LEU A 173 2.89 4.18 15.18
N THR A 174 3.99 4.04 15.92
CA THR A 174 4.01 4.41 17.35
C THR A 174 4.08 5.93 17.53
N ALA A 175 3.72 6.42 18.71
CA ALA A 175 3.90 7.83 19.06
C ALA A 175 5.37 8.26 18.97
N ALA A 176 6.31 7.38 19.34
CA ALA A 176 7.74 7.64 19.23
C ALA A 176 8.20 7.77 17.76
N GLU A 177 7.70 6.93 16.87
CA GLU A 177 7.99 7.01 15.44
C GLU A 177 7.41 8.30 14.82
N ARG A 178 6.21 8.69 15.22
CA ARG A 178 5.60 9.96 14.80
C ARG A 178 6.43 11.15 15.28
N GLU A 179 6.85 11.14 16.55
CA GLU A 179 7.68 12.23 17.09
C GLU A 179 9.07 12.27 16.46
N TRP A 180 9.66 11.12 16.13
CA TRP A 180 10.89 11.08 15.34
C TRP A 180 10.71 11.82 14.00
N GLY A 181 9.60 11.59 13.28
CA GLY A 181 9.29 12.29 12.03
C GLY A 181 9.13 13.80 12.24
N ASN A 182 8.44 14.21 13.30
CA ASN A 182 8.30 15.62 13.65
C ASN A 182 9.66 16.29 13.93
N GLN A 183 10.52 15.64 14.71
CA GLN A 183 11.86 16.16 15.04
C GLN A 183 12.74 16.24 13.80
N TRP A 184 12.72 15.21 12.94
CA TRP A 184 13.47 15.20 11.69
C TRP A 184 13.10 16.39 10.80
N LEU A 185 11.82 16.75 10.74
CA LEU A 185 11.33 17.92 9.97
C LEU A 185 11.76 19.24 10.60
N ARG A 186 11.70 19.38 11.94
CA ARG A 186 12.21 20.57 12.67
C ARG A 186 13.70 20.77 12.42
N ASP A 187 14.49 19.72 12.46
CA ASP A 187 15.95 19.77 12.20
C ASP A 187 16.27 20.23 10.77
N ARG A 188 15.28 20.15 9.85
CA ARG A 188 15.37 20.64 8.47
C ARG A 188 14.66 21.98 8.25
N GLY A 189 14.38 22.68 9.33
CA GLY A 189 13.91 24.04 9.31
C GLY A 189 12.40 24.19 9.15
N LEU A 190 11.60 23.13 9.39
CA LEU A 190 10.15 23.30 9.56
C LEU A 190 9.89 23.90 10.95
N LYS A 191 9.16 25.00 10.99
CA LYS A 191 8.80 25.69 12.23
C LYS A 191 7.45 25.20 12.76
N ASP A 192 7.19 25.41 14.05
CA ASP A 192 5.96 24.94 14.71
C ASP A 192 4.68 25.60 14.17
N ASP A 193 4.79 26.80 13.62
CA ASP A 193 3.68 27.54 13.02
C ASP A 193 3.56 27.35 11.50
N GLU A 194 4.42 26.50 10.90
CA GLU A 194 4.38 26.15 9.48
C GLU A 194 3.58 24.86 9.25
N GLN A 195 3.03 24.75 8.05
CA GLN A 195 2.29 23.60 7.56
C GLN A 195 3.16 22.79 6.59
N LEU A 196 3.13 21.47 6.74
CA LEU A 196 3.79 20.57 5.81
C LEU A 196 2.80 20.09 4.75
N PHE A 197 3.11 20.33 3.49
CA PHE A 197 2.46 19.69 2.35
C PHE A 197 3.40 18.64 1.78
N ILE A 198 2.88 17.48 1.45
CA ILE A 198 3.66 16.39 0.87
C ILE A 198 3.25 16.22 -0.60
N MET A 199 4.21 16.35 -1.50
CA MET A 199 4.01 16.15 -2.93
C MET A 199 4.65 14.82 -3.35
N LEU A 200 3.81 13.86 -3.73
CA LEU A 200 4.27 12.59 -4.27
C LEU A 200 4.49 12.74 -5.78
N ASP A 201 5.72 12.51 -6.21
CA ASP A 201 6.14 12.73 -7.61
C ASP A 201 6.64 11.45 -8.29
N SER A 202 6.55 10.31 -7.60
CA SER A 202 6.98 9.02 -8.11
C SER A 202 5.87 7.99 -8.16
N THR A 203 5.90 7.15 -9.18
CA THR A 203 4.98 6.03 -9.36
C THR A 203 5.65 4.96 -10.21
N SER A 204 5.15 3.72 -10.13
CA SER A 204 5.65 2.60 -10.95
C SER A 204 5.44 2.79 -12.46
N ARG A 205 4.65 3.78 -12.90
CA ARG A 205 4.31 3.99 -14.31
C ARG A 205 4.27 5.47 -14.70
N LYS A 206 5.10 5.86 -15.67
CA LYS A 206 5.19 7.25 -16.18
C LYS A 206 3.84 7.82 -16.63
N LYS A 207 2.96 7.00 -17.21
CA LYS A 207 1.62 7.42 -17.67
C LYS A 207 0.66 7.86 -16.56
N LYS A 208 0.99 7.58 -15.31
CA LYS A 208 0.27 8.08 -14.14
C LYS A 208 0.74 9.46 -13.67
N LEU A 209 1.78 10.02 -14.26
CA LEU A 209 2.32 11.32 -13.89
C LEU A 209 1.65 12.43 -14.71
N LEU A 210 1.50 13.59 -14.08
CA LEU A 210 1.16 14.84 -14.76
C LEU A 210 2.29 15.25 -15.71
N ARG A 211 1.97 16.13 -16.66
CA ARG A 211 3.02 16.84 -17.40
C ARG A 211 3.88 17.64 -16.41
N THR A 212 5.19 17.68 -16.66
CA THR A 212 6.15 18.34 -15.77
C THR A 212 5.76 19.80 -15.49
N SER A 213 5.35 20.55 -16.52
CA SER A 213 4.91 21.95 -16.35
C SER A 213 3.68 22.06 -15.44
N VAL A 214 2.69 21.19 -15.60
CA VAL A 214 1.50 21.18 -14.74
C VAL A 214 1.87 20.91 -13.29
N TYR A 215 2.73 19.90 -13.06
CA TYR A 215 3.23 19.57 -11.73
C TYR A 215 3.92 20.76 -11.06
N PHE A 216 4.85 21.43 -11.76
CA PHE A 216 5.59 22.57 -11.20
C PHE A 216 4.72 23.82 -11.04
N ASN A 217 3.70 24.05 -11.86
CA ASN A 217 2.74 25.13 -11.67
C ASN A 217 1.93 24.92 -10.38
N ILE A 218 1.48 23.66 -10.13
CA ILE A 218 0.80 23.31 -8.86
C ILE A 218 1.75 23.50 -7.68
N LEU A 219 2.97 23.03 -7.77
CA LEU A 219 3.97 23.15 -6.71
C LEU A 219 4.28 24.64 -6.42
N SER A 220 4.44 25.46 -7.46
CA SER A 220 4.61 26.91 -7.32
C SER A 220 3.44 27.56 -6.60
N TYR A 221 2.21 27.22 -6.98
CA TYR A 221 1.00 27.71 -6.30
C TYR A 221 0.99 27.34 -4.81
N LEU A 222 1.37 26.13 -4.47
CA LEU A 222 1.43 25.67 -3.07
C LEU A 222 2.53 26.39 -2.29
N LEU A 223 3.68 26.65 -2.92
CA LEU A 223 4.79 27.40 -2.30
C LEU A 223 4.53 28.90 -2.16
N GLU A 224 3.55 29.46 -2.84
CA GLU A 224 3.11 30.86 -2.66
C GLU A 224 2.21 31.03 -1.42
N GLN A 225 1.75 29.93 -0.82
CA GLN A 225 0.94 29.99 0.39
C GLN A 225 1.83 30.33 1.61
N ASP A 226 1.31 31.18 2.49
CA ASP A 226 2.03 31.54 3.72
C ASP A 226 2.26 30.32 4.62
N LYS A 227 3.42 30.28 5.26
CA LYS A 227 3.78 29.27 6.26
C LYS A 227 3.65 27.82 5.75
N VAL A 228 3.87 27.60 4.47
CA VAL A 228 3.90 26.27 3.87
C VAL A 228 5.32 25.88 3.52
N LYS A 229 5.73 24.68 3.92
CA LYS A 229 6.87 23.95 3.36
C LYS A 229 6.39 22.70 2.66
N VAL A 230 7.12 22.27 1.63
CA VAL A 230 6.75 21.09 0.85
C VAL A 230 7.81 20.01 1.01
N LEU A 231 7.39 18.81 1.38
CA LEU A 231 8.24 17.61 1.42
C LEU A 231 8.17 16.87 0.10
N ILE A 232 9.34 16.54 -0.45
CA ILE A 232 9.56 15.69 -1.63
C ILE A 232 10.39 14.48 -1.21
N PHE A 233 9.91 13.27 -1.54
CA PHE A 233 10.67 12.05 -1.28
C PHE A 233 11.72 11.83 -2.37
N ASP A 234 12.99 11.70 -1.97
CA ASP A 234 14.12 11.32 -2.84
C ASP A 234 14.66 9.95 -2.42
N GLU A 235 13.77 8.95 -2.44
CA GLU A 235 13.96 7.59 -1.91
C GLU A 235 15.11 6.83 -2.57
N LYS A 236 15.51 7.23 -3.76
CA LYS A 236 16.65 6.66 -4.49
C LYS A 236 17.91 7.54 -4.43
N ASN A 237 17.82 8.66 -3.74
CA ASN A 237 18.88 9.66 -3.66
C ASN A 237 19.44 10.05 -5.03
N ILE A 238 18.54 10.25 -6.00
CA ILE A 238 18.88 10.56 -7.39
C ILE A 238 19.18 12.04 -7.63
N GLY A 239 19.18 12.85 -6.55
CA GLY A 239 19.51 14.28 -6.64
C GLY A 239 18.34 15.14 -7.11
N LYS A 240 17.12 14.81 -6.74
CA LYS A 240 15.92 15.58 -7.11
C LYS A 240 16.03 17.08 -6.79
N GLU A 241 16.76 17.45 -5.74
CA GLU A 241 16.91 18.85 -5.34
C GLU A 241 17.43 19.74 -6.46
N ALA A 242 18.46 19.32 -7.19
CA ALA A 242 19.01 20.11 -8.31
C ALA A 242 17.98 20.31 -9.42
N PHE A 243 17.19 19.26 -9.72
CA PHE A 243 16.12 19.32 -10.70
C PHE A 243 15.00 20.29 -10.27
N TYR A 244 14.59 20.25 -9.01
CA TYR A 244 13.56 21.15 -8.49
C TYR A 244 14.04 22.63 -8.44
N ARG A 245 15.31 22.89 -8.05
CA ARG A 245 15.90 24.23 -8.11
C ARG A 245 15.91 24.79 -9.52
N HIS A 246 16.24 23.95 -10.51
CA HIS A 246 16.21 24.40 -11.91
C HIS A 246 14.81 24.87 -12.36
N TRP A 247 13.76 24.17 -11.94
CA TRP A 247 12.38 24.51 -12.34
C TRP A 247 11.75 25.65 -11.54
N LEU A 248 12.07 25.78 -10.25
CA LEU A 248 11.41 26.71 -9.32
C LEU A 248 12.22 28.00 -9.08
N GLY A 249 13.52 27.98 -9.32
CA GLY A 249 14.46 28.96 -8.83
C GLY A 249 14.81 28.76 -7.34
N ASP A 250 15.89 29.40 -6.89
CA ASP A 250 16.44 29.20 -5.54
C ASP A 250 15.48 29.61 -4.43
N GLU A 251 14.82 30.77 -4.56
CA GLU A 251 13.91 31.30 -3.54
C GLU A 251 12.78 30.33 -3.18
N LYS A 252 12.08 29.81 -4.19
CA LYS A 252 11.00 28.82 -3.95
C LYS A 252 11.57 27.47 -3.47
N ALA A 253 12.72 27.07 -3.98
CA ALA A 253 13.35 25.80 -3.61
C ALA A 253 13.82 25.77 -2.14
N GLU A 254 14.09 26.89 -1.49
CA GLU A 254 14.40 26.96 -0.05
C GLU A 254 13.21 26.57 0.85
N ARG A 255 12.00 26.56 0.28
CA ARG A 255 10.80 26.10 0.98
C ARG A 255 10.54 24.61 0.81
N LEU A 256 11.41 23.90 0.08
CA LEU A 256 11.35 22.45 -0.08
C LEU A 256 12.21 21.74 0.97
N ILE A 257 11.70 20.61 1.43
CA ILE A 257 12.42 19.64 2.24
C ILE A 257 12.54 18.36 1.42
N PHE A 258 13.74 17.80 1.31
CA PHE A 258 13.96 16.54 0.60
C PHE A 258 14.28 15.42 1.58
N SER A 259 13.52 14.33 1.53
CA SER A 259 13.86 13.12 2.26
C SER A 259 14.92 12.36 1.47
N LYS A 260 16.17 12.48 1.88
CA LYS A 260 17.31 11.82 1.24
C LYS A 260 17.86 10.72 2.14
N SER A 261 18.18 9.58 1.54
CA SER A 261 18.85 8.46 2.21
C SER A 261 18.08 7.90 3.42
N LEU A 262 16.78 8.09 3.45
CA LEU A 262 15.90 7.49 4.45
C LEU A 262 15.47 6.10 4.02
N LYS A 263 15.16 5.27 5.01
CA LYS A 263 14.53 3.98 4.83
C LYS A 263 13.01 4.16 4.69
N LEU A 264 12.34 3.18 4.09
CA LEU A 264 10.89 3.22 3.88
C LEU A 264 10.10 3.49 5.18
N ARG A 265 10.55 2.92 6.31
CA ARG A 265 9.88 3.15 7.61
C ARG A 265 10.02 4.59 8.10
N GLU A 266 11.16 5.20 7.83
CA GLU A 266 11.42 6.61 8.16
C GLU A 266 10.55 7.53 7.27
N ASP A 267 10.39 7.19 5.98
CA ASP A 267 9.45 7.90 5.09
C ASP A 267 8.01 7.81 5.62
N PHE A 268 7.58 6.67 6.18
CA PHE A 268 6.27 6.54 6.83
C PHE A 268 6.14 7.44 8.05
N CYS A 269 7.21 7.61 8.85
CA CYS A 269 7.20 8.55 9.97
C CYS A 269 6.97 10.00 9.50
N LEU A 270 7.54 10.38 8.35
CA LEU A 270 7.31 11.70 7.75
C LEU A 270 5.87 11.84 7.23
N LEU A 271 5.33 10.82 6.56
CA LEU A 271 3.92 10.81 6.14
C LEU A 271 2.97 11.03 7.32
N GLY A 272 3.25 10.38 8.47
CA GLY A 272 2.44 10.45 9.69
C GLY A 272 2.71 11.65 10.58
N SER A 273 3.52 12.63 10.17
CA SER A 273 3.88 13.80 10.96
C SER A 273 2.66 14.64 11.38
N ALA A 274 2.72 15.23 12.56
CA ALA A 274 1.70 16.16 13.06
C ALA A 274 1.61 17.47 12.26
N TYR A 275 2.66 17.83 11.55
CA TYR A 275 2.72 19.01 10.69
C TYR A 275 2.02 18.81 9.34
N THR A 276 1.76 17.56 8.94
CA THR A 276 1.18 17.24 7.63
C THR A 276 -0.25 17.76 7.54
N LYS A 277 -0.51 18.64 6.58
CA LYS A 277 -1.85 19.22 6.31
C LYS A 277 -2.41 18.81 4.94
N MET A 278 -1.54 18.43 4.01
CA MET A 278 -1.96 17.95 2.70
C MET A 278 -0.97 16.90 2.17
N ILE A 279 -1.52 15.92 1.48
CA ILE A 279 -0.75 14.94 0.68
C ILE A 279 -1.38 14.92 -0.72
N PHE A 280 -0.59 15.22 -1.73
CA PHE A 280 -1.04 15.26 -3.13
C PHE A 280 -0.12 14.45 -4.03
N GLY A 281 -0.70 13.68 -4.93
CA GLY A 281 0.11 12.94 -5.90
C GLY A 281 -0.66 11.93 -6.74
N PRO A 282 0.05 11.19 -7.60
CA PRO A 282 -0.55 10.12 -8.40
C PRO A 282 -1.05 8.96 -7.50
N CYS A 283 -1.90 8.12 -8.07
CA CYS A 283 -2.24 6.82 -7.46
C CYS A 283 -0.95 5.99 -7.30
N THR A 284 -0.43 5.95 -6.07
CA THR A 284 0.87 5.36 -5.73
C THR A 284 0.85 4.68 -4.36
N GLY A 285 1.80 3.78 -4.14
CA GLY A 285 1.93 3.04 -2.88
C GLY A 285 2.10 3.92 -1.64
N LEU A 286 2.81 5.04 -1.73
CA LEU A 286 2.95 5.98 -0.61
C LEU A 286 1.61 6.65 -0.22
N MET A 287 0.72 6.89 -1.17
CA MET A 287 -0.63 7.40 -0.86
C MET A 287 -1.44 6.36 -0.08
N HIS A 288 -1.34 5.06 -0.44
CA HIS A 288 -1.95 3.97 0.33
C HIS A 288 -1.39 3.93 1.75
N CYS A 289 -0.08 3.99 1.91
CA CYS A 289 0.54 4.02 3.24
C CYS A 289 0.11 5.23 4.06
N ALA A 290 0.06 6.42 3.46
CA ALA A 290 -0.41 7.63 4.13
C ALA A 290 -1.86 7.48 4.63
N SER A 291 -2.77 7.08 3.74
CA SER A 291 -4.16 6.83 4.09
C SER A 291 -4.28 5.82 5.24
N SER A 292 -3.52 4.72 5.17
CA SER A 292 -3.53 3.66 6.17
C SER A 292 -2.99 4.11 7.54
N ILE A 293 -1.96 4.96 7.55
CA ILE A 293 -1.42 5.55 8.78
C ILE A 293 -2.50 6.41 9.47
N TYR A 294 -3.15 7.29 8.72
CA TYR A 294 -4.16 8.18 9.31
C TYR A 294 -5.46 7.46 9.65
N ASN A 295 -5.85 6.39 8.94
CA ASN A 295 -6.94 5.51 9.36
C ASN A 295 -6.65 4.93 10.74
N ASN A 296 -5.42 4.44 10.96
CA ASN A 296 -4.99 3.94 12.27
C ASN A 296 -5.00 5.03 13.35
N PHE A 297 -4.51 6.23 13.07
CA PHE A 297 -4.56 7.33 14.03
C PHE A 297 -6.00 7.69 14.41
N ILE A 298 -6.94 7.75 13.45
CA ILE A 298 -8.35 8.04 13.72
C ILE A 298 -8.98 6.93 14.55
N ARG A 299 -8.70 5.67 14.25
CA ARG A 299 -9.16 4.53 15.04
C ARG A 299 -8.66 4.59 16.49
N ASN A 300 -7.47 5.13 16.69
CA ASN A 300 -6.88 5.36 18.02
C ASN A 300 -7.21 6.73 18.64
N GLY A 301 -8.26 7.40 18.17
CA GLY A 301 -8.83 8.59 18.82
C GLY A 301 -8.42 9.93 18.24
N MET A 302 -7.64 9.99 17.15
CA MET A 302 -7.41 11.25 16.46
C MET A 302 -8.71 11.74 15.79
N PRO A 303 -9.14 13.00 16.00
CA PRO A 303 -10.28 13.55 15.27
C PRO A 303 -10.06 13.48 13.75
N ARG A 304 -11.09 13.08 13.01
CA ARG A 304 -11.01 13.01 11.54
C ARG A 304 -10.67 14.36 10.90
N SER A 305 -11.11 15.45 11.51
CA SER A 305 -10.78 16.83 11.11
C SER A 305 -9.29 17.15 11.14
N ASP A 306 -8.52 16.39 11.93
CA ASP A 306 -7.08 16.63 12.11
C ASP A 306 -6.25 15.82 11.09
N ALA A 307 -6.90 14.93 10.33
CA ALA A 307 -6.25 14.23 9.23
C ALA A 307 -5.93 15.20 8.08
N PRO A 308 -4.80 15.01 7.38
CA PRO A 308 -4.45 15.84 6.25
C PRO A 308 -5.46 15.69 5.10
N LEU A 309 -5.60 16.72 4.31
CA LEU A 309 -6.28 16.64 3.03
C LEU A 309 -5.48 15.71 2.10
N MET A 310 -6.02 14.57 1.74
CA MET A 310 -5.38 13.62 0.83
C MET A 310 -6.06 13.66 -0.53
N ILE A 311 -5.28 13.91 -1.57
CA ILE A 311 -5.75 13.99 -2.94
C ILE A 311 -4.86 13.12 -3.81
N THR A 312 -5.46 12.12 -4.41
CA THR A 312 -4.80 11.32 -5.46
C THR A 312 -5.45 11.58 -6.79
N TYR A 313 -4.66 11.56 -7.85
CA TYR A 313 -5.17 11.63 -9.20
C TYR A 313 -4.79 10.37 -9.99
N THR A 314 -5.65 9.98 -10.90
CA THR A 314 -5.43 8.87 -11.81
C THR A 314 -6.10 9.13 -13.16
N GLY A 315 -5.85 8.24 -14.12
CA GLY A 315 -6.41 8.29 -15.45
C GLY A 315 -6.17 6.96 -16.16
N LYS A 316 -6.36 6.94 -17.45
CA LYS A 316 -6.09 5.76 -18.28
C LYS A 316 -4.62 5.36 -18.17
N TYR A 317 -4.36 4.07 -17.94
CA TYR A 317 -3.03 3.49 -18.08
C TYR A 317 -3.12 2.07 -18.62
N TRP A 318 -2.09 1.65 -19.36
CA TRP A 318 -2.02 0.35 -19.99
C TRP A 318 -1.01 -0.53 -19.27
N ARG A 319 -1.37 -1.76 -19.01
CA ARG A 319 -0.42 -2.85 -18.78
C ARG A 319 -0.16 -3.57 -20.11
N LEU A 320 1.06 -4.10 -20.31
CA LEU A 320 1.43 -4.79 -21.55
C LEU A 320 0.53 -5.99 -21.90
N ASP A 321 -0.12 -6.57 -20.90
CA ASP A 321 -0.89 -7.80 -20.95
C ASP A 321 -2.41 -7.62 -20.73
N GLN A 322 -2.85 -6.45 -20.23
CA GLN A 322 -4.26 -6.22 -19.90
C GLN A 322 -4.63 -4.74 -19.96
N ILE A 323 -5.83 -4.48 -20.51
CA ILE A 323 -6.50 -3.18 -20.38
C ILE A 323 -7.09 -3.15 -18.95
N TRP A 324 -6.42 -2.50 -18.03
CA TRP A 324 -6.99 -2.21 -16.73
C TRP A 324 -7.77 -0.92 -16.83
N ASP A 325 -9.04 -1.02 -16.52
CA ASP A 325 -9.87 0.15 -16.39
C ASP A 325 -9.42 0.99 -15.20
N ALA A 326 -9.04 2.23 -15.48
CA ALA A 326 -8.55 3.13 -14.44
C ALA A 326 -9.64 3.45 -13.40
N CYS A 327 -10.91 3.53 -13.80
CA CYS A 327 -12.02 3.81 -12.88
C CYS A 327 -12.32 2.63 -11.99
N ILE A 328 -12.43 1.41 -12.54
CA ILE A 328 -12.65 0.19 -11.74
C ILE A 328 -11.48 0.00 -10.77
N THR A 329 -10.24 0.12 -11.27
CA THR A 329 -9.06 -0.01 -10.43
C THR A 329 -9.00 1.07 -9.35
N ALA A 330 -9.30 2.33 -9.69
CA ALA A 330 -9.32 3.42 -8.71
C ALA A 330 -10.43 3.21 -7.68
N TYR A 331 -11.59 2.71 -8.08
CA TYR A 331 -12.67 2.38 -7.15
C TYR A 331 -12.30 1.23 -6.22
N TYR A 332 -11.67 0.18 -6.73
CA TYR A 332 -11.15 -0.90 -5.90
C TYR A 332 -10.17 -0.39 -4.83
N TRP A 333 -9.24 0.50 -5.21
CA TRP A 333 -8.23 1.02 -4.30
C TRP A 333 -8.75 2.12 -3.36
N TRP A 334 -9.65 2.98 -3.81
CA TRP A 334 -10.02 4.22 -3.12
C TRP A 334 -11.50 4.33 -2.78
N GLY A 335 -12.35 3.50 -3.33
CA GLY A 335 -13.80 3.58 -3.14
C GLY A 335 -14.22 3.47 -1.67
N ASN A 336 -13.49 2.69 -0.88
CA ASN A 336 -13.70 2.53 0.56
C ASN A 336 -12.69 3.32 1.41
N SER A 337 -11.87 4.20 0.80
CA SER A 337 -10.94 5.03 1.58
C SER A 337 -11.64 6.33 2.01
N PRO A 338 -11.95 6.50 3.30
CA PRO A 338 -12.72 7.66 3.78
C PRO A 338 -11.93 8.96 3.77
N LEU A 339 -10.61 8.91 3.58
CA LEU A 339 -9.70 10.05 3.69
C LEU A 339 -9.21 10.56 2.35
N VAL A 340 -9.30 9.76 1.28
CA VAL A 340 -8.66 10.08 0.00
C VAL A 340 -9.67 10.57 -1.02
N ASN A 341 -9.48 11.79 -1.48
CA ASN A 341 -10.20 12.34 -2.63
C ASN A 341 -9.49 11.85 -3.91
N CYS A 342 -10.07 10.89 -4.59
CA CYS A 342 -9.52 10.37 -5.84
C CYS A 342 -10.10 11.11 -7.03
N LEU A 343 -9.24 11.74 -7.82
CA LEU A 343 -9.58 12.46 -9.04
C LEU A 343 -9.39 11.58 -10.26
N ILE A 344 -10.38 11.58 -11.13
CA ILE A 344 -10.37 10.90 -12.43
C ILE A 344 -10.42 11.94 -13.53
N ILE A 345 -9.64 11.74 -14.59
CA ILE A 345 -9.71 12.55 -15.79
C ILE A 345 -10.41 11.76 -16.92
N ARG A 346 -11.49 12.31 -17.45
CA ARG A 346 -12.28 11.72 -18.53
C ARG A 346 -12.57 12.74 -19.63
N LYS A 347 -13.10 12.26 -20.73
CA LYS A 347 -13.57 13.09 -21.84
C LYS A 347 -15.07 13.28 -21.70
N GLU A 348 -15.53 14.53 -21.63
CA GLU A 348 -16.93 14.92 -21.62
C GLU A 348 -17.15 15.96 -22.70
N ALA A 349 -18.13 15.73 -23.59
CA ALA A 349 -18.44 16.61 -24.74
C ALA A 349 -17.17 17.07 -25.51
N ASP A 350 -16.26 16.13 -25.79
CA ASP A 350 -14.97 16.32 -26.46
C ASP A 350 -13.92 17.17 -25.68
N GLN A 351 -14.16 17.50 -24.42
CA GLN A 351 -13.22 18.21 -23.58
C GLN A 351 -12.77 17.37 -22.38
N PRO A 352 -11.54 17.57 -21.86
CA PRO A 352 -11.12 16.96 -20.62
C PRO A 352 -11.96 17.47 -19.45
N GLU A 353 -12.51 16.55 -18.66
CA GLU A 353 -13.24 16.83 -17.44
C GLU A 353 -12.57 16.09 -16.27
N MET A 354 -12.41 16.78 -15.15
CA MET A 354 -11.92 16.20 -13.89
C MET A 354 -13.10 16.00 -12.93
N VAL A 355 -13.25 14.78 -12.45
CA VAL A 355 -14.32 14.39 -11.52
C VAL A 355 -13.76 13.70 -10.29
N GLU A 356 -14.43 13.81 -9.14
CA GLU A 356 -14.11 12.99 -7.98
C GLU A 356 -14.73 11.61 -8.13
N LEU A 357 -13.97 10.56 -7.85
CA LEU A 357 -14.41 9.16 -7.95
C LEU A 357 -15.70 8.89 -7.15
N CYS A 358 -15.82 9.50 -5.97
CA CYS A 358 -16.99 9.34 -5.11
C CYS A 358 -18.29 9.92 -5.70
N ASN A 359 -18.20 10.81 -6.70
CA ASN A 359 -19.34 11.39 -7.38
C ASN A 359 -19.82 10.55 -8.59
N LEU A 360 -19.05 9.52 -8.98
CA LEU A 360 -19.42 8.64 -10.10
C LEU A 360 -20.36 7.54 -9.62
N ASN A 361 -21.44 7.31 -10.34
CA ASN A 361 -22.27 6.14 -10.16
C ASN A 361 -21.61 4.88 -10.76
N GLU A 362 -22.24 3.72 -10.61
CA GLU A 362 -21.66 2.45 -11.07
C GLU A 362 -21.48 2.39 -12.59
N GLU A 363 -22.45 2.89 -13.35
CA GLU A 363 -22.38 2.93 -14.81
C GLU A 363 -21.22 3.83 -15.29
N GLU A 364 -21.09 5.01 -14.69
CA GLU A 364 -20.01 5.95 -15.00
C GLU A 364 -18.62 5.38 -14.62
N ARG A 365 -18.52 4.62 -13.53
CA ARG A 365 -17.27 3.93 -13.14
C ARG A 365 -16.89 2.83 -14.12
N ASN A 366 -17.88 2.19 -14.73
CA ASN A 366 -17.69 1.12 -15.71
C ASN A 366 -17.49 1.66 -17.14
N ALA A 367 -17.72 2.94 -17.39
CA ALA A 367 -17.49 3.57 -18.68
C ALA A 367 -16.01 3.87 -18.90
N THR A 368 -15.32 2.99 -19.64
CA THR A 368 -13.86 3.02 -19.82
C THR A 368 -13.39 3.79 -21.03
N ASP A 369 -14.25 3.95 -22.02
CA ASP A 369 -13.89 4.49 -23.35
C ASP A 369 -13.56 5.98 -23.31
N ASN A 370 -14.13 6.70 -22.34
CA ASN A 370 -13.95 8.14 -22.18
C ASN A 370 -12.77 8.54 -21.28
N LEU A 371 -12.06 7.59 -20.68
CA LEU A 371 -10.92 7.90 -19.80
C LEU A 371 -9.74 8.48 -20.58
N LEU A 372 -9.12 9.51 -20.01
CA LEU A 372 -7.93 10.15 -20.53
C LEU A 372 -6.69 9.78 -19.70
N PHE A 373 -5.51 9.96 -20.28
CA PHE A 373 -4.24 9.84 -19.53
C PHE A 373 -4.04 11.03 -18.58
N CYS A 374 -3.21 10.86 -17.57
CA CYS A 374 -2.95 11.92 -16.58
C CYS A 374 -2.30 13.19 -17.18
N ASP A 375 -1.73 13.14 -18.35
CA ASP A 375 -1.24 14.31 -19.07
C ASP A 375 -2.36 15.24 -19.61
N ALA A 376 -3.62 14.80 -19.58
CA ALA A 376 -4.79 15.62 -19.91
C ALA A 376 -5.22 16.55 -18.76
N TYR A 377 -4.76 16.35 -17.53
CA TYR A 377 -4.99 17.32 -16.45
C TYR A 377 -4.33 18.65 -16.80
N SER A 378 -5.04 19.77 -16.55
CA SER A 378 -4.46 21.11 -16.59
C SER A 378 -4.12 21.58 -15.17
N ASP A 379 -3.17 22.50 -15.09
CA ASP A 379 -2.84 23.20 -13.83
C ASP A 379 -4.06 23.96 -13.29
N THR A 380 -4.79 24.66 -14.16
CA THR A 380 -6.01 25.40 -13.78
C THR A 380 -7.04 24.50 -13.11
N MET A 381 -7.32 23.30 -13.66
CA MET A 381 -8.26 22.35 -13.04
C MET A 381 -7.82 21.95 -11.64
N LEU A 382 -6.55 21.59 -11.49
CA LEU A 382 -6.03 21.08 -10.22
C LEU A 382 -5.83 22.21 -9.20
N ILE A 383 -5.38 23.41 -9.61
CA ILE A 383 -5.24 24.57 -8.72
C ILE A 383 -6.60 25.05 -8.22
N ASN A 384 -7.62 25.13 -9.09
CA ASN A 384 -8.98 25.49 -8.67
C ASN A 384 -9.53 24.47 -7.66
N TYR A 385 -9.31 23.20 -7.90
CA TYR A 385 -9.73 22.15 -6.97
C TYR A 385 -9.01 22.27 -5.62
N LEU A 386 -7.67 22.39 -5.62
CA LEU A 386 -6.87 22.58 -4.41
C LEU A 386 -7.27 23.83 -3.64
N SER A 387 -7.46 24.95 -4.35
CA SER A 387 -7.92 26.21 -3.77
C SER A 387 -9.26 26.04 -3.03
N SER A 388 -10.22 25.38 -3.67
CA SER A 388 -11.53 25.12 -3.05
C SER A 388 -11.43 24.26 -1.80
N LYS A 389 -10.61 23.19 -1.82
CA LYS A 389 -10.44 22.27 -0.68
C LYS A 389 -9.63 22.88 0.46
N LEU A 390 -8.69 23.77 0.15
CA LEU A 390 -7.90 24.48 1.15
C LEU A 390 -8.56 25.75 1.66
N ASN A 391 -9.74 26.12 1.17
CA ASN A 391 -10.44 27.41 1.45
C ASN A 391 -9.54 28.62 1.21
N ARG A 392 -8.76 28.62 0.12
CA ARG A 392 -7.77 29.65 -0.22
C ARG A 392 -8.11 30.24 -1.59
N ALA A 393 -7.87 31.53 -1.77
CA ALA A 393 -8.14 32.18 -3.05
C ALA A 393 -7.22 31.61 -4.16
N PRO A 394 -7.76 31.34 -5.36
CA PRO A 394 -6.94 30.95 -6.49
C PRO A 394 -6.02 32.13 -6.88
N VAL A 395 -4.72 31.86 -6.98
CA VAL A 395 -3.77 32.82 -7.53
C VAL A 395 -3.96 32.82 -9.04
N VAL A 396 -4.22 33.99 -9.62
CA VAL A 396 -4.22 34.15 -11.08
C VAL A 396 -2.76 34.03 -11.54
N LEU A 397 -2.41 32.88 -12.08
CA LEU A 397 -1.10 32.70 -12.72
C LEU A 397 -1.03 33.67 -13.91
N MET A 398 -0.28 34.77 -13.76
CA MET A 398 0.13 35.54 -14.92
C MET A 398 0.96 34.62 -15.82
N ASN A 399 0.47 34.37 -17.02
CA ASN A 399 1.19 33.61 -18.03
C ASN A 399 2.61 34.16 -18.11
N ALA A 400 3.58 33.39 -17.62
CA ALA A 400 4.98 33.64 -17.93
C ALA A 400 5.11 33.42 -19.44
N VAL A 401 5.24 34.50 -20.14
CA VAL A 401 5.47 34.56 -21.60
C VAL A 401 6.74 33.77 -21.90
N ALA A 402 6.61 32.82 -22.82
CA ALA A 402 7.53 32.05 -23.66
C ALA A 402 9.02 32.08 -23.35
#